data_01cb94eb3ee7b97fc976d26c20b54c93
#
_entry.id   01cb94eb3ee7b97fc976d26c20b54c93
#
_cell.length_a   1.000
_cell.length_b   1.000
_cell.length_c   1.000
_cell.angle_alpha   90.00
_cell.angle_beta   90.00
_cell.angle_gamma   90.00
#
_symmetry.space_group_name_H-M   'P 1'
#
loop_
_entity.id
_entity.type
_entity.pdbx_description
1 polymer ?
#
loop_
_entity_poly.entity_id
_entity_poly.type
_entity_poly.pdbx_seq_one_letter_code
_entity_poly.pdbx_strand_id
1 'polypeptide(L)'
;MIEIEIDDVSEEFRLCWAAAGRHLSMQVQGGSLSWLKASLTPPCLEHLSFRIGNQLFYVRIVDANGRVNGPGNQIGLSQIAEECQGHALLMPMEATEDGWKPVNSGWGLIDSESNLSVNPLNLVTGELIEVTEWELLNFGVQVVRDHILKKLNLKIMSTLADPGVDPSIWFVGPDGPEWVVVRVARYPSPQAAMPNNIGDIAKSCAQTGVVGHFASVVFANDQEPFDPDHGGVGMKLWRGHRATIKFQGLDKIFG
;
A
#
# COMPACT_ATOMS: atom_id res chain seq x y z
N MET A 1 26.51 4.54 -2.23
CA MET A 1 25.52 5.64 -2.13
C MET A 1 24.55 5.37 -3.26
N ILE A 2 23.39 4.83 -2.97
CA ILE A 2 22.30 4.71 -3.97
C ILE A 2 21.56 6.02 -3.85
N GLU A 3 21.81 6.96 -4.76
CA GLU A 3 20.96 8.10 -4.96
C GLU A 3 19.61 7.55 -5.45
N ILE A 4 18.62 7.58 -4.60
CA ILE A 4 17.24 7.41 -5.04
C ILE A 4 16.91 8.75 -5.72
N GLU A 5 17.05 8.80 -7.03
CA GLU A 5 16.40 9.85 -7.83
C GLU A 5 14.89 9.72 -7.57
N ILE A 6 14.39 10.55 -6.68
CA ILE A 6 12.96 10.82 -6.62
C ILE A 6 12.68 11.64 -7.87
N ASP A 7 12.24 10.99 -8.92
CA ASP A 7 11.74 11.67 -10.12
C ASP A 7 10.73 12.71 -9.66
N ASP A 8 11.10 13.98 -9.80
CA ASP A 8 10.24 15.11 -9.42
C ASP A 8 9.06 15.10 -10.39
N VAL A 9 7.97 14.50 -9.93
CA VAL A 9 6.75 14.35 -10.70
C VAL A 9 6.21 15.74 -11.02
N SER A 10 6.00 16.03 -12.30
CA SER A 10 5.50 17.32 -12.76
C SER A 10 4.16 17.67 -12.09
N GLU A 11 3.91 18.97 -11.87
CA GLU A 11 2.62 19.43 -11.33
C GLU A 11 1.46 18.97 -12.20
N GLU A 12 1.65 18.93 -13.52
CA GLU A 12 0.64 18.47 -14.46
C GLU A 12 0.31 16.97 -14.26
N PHE A 13 1.32 16.13 -13.99
CA PHE A 13 1.06 14.73 -13.66
C PHE A 13 0.34 14.59 -12.30
N ARG A 14 0.66 15.40 -11.32
CA ARG A 14 -0.06 15.41 -10.03
C ARG A 14 -1.55 15.71 -10.22
N LEU A 15 -1.90 16.66 -11.10
CA LEU A 15 -3.29 16.96 -11.44
C LEU A 15 -3.97 15.78 -12.15
N CYS A 16 -3.27 15.14 -13.09
CA CYS A 16 -3.72 13.92 -13.78
C CYS A 16 -4.00 12.79 -12.78
N TRP A 17 -3.05 12.50 -11.90
CA TRP A 17 -3.15 11.50 -10.85
C TRP A 17 -4.35 11.73 -9.91
N ALA A 18 -4.49 12.96 -9.41
CA ALA A 18 -5.60 13.33 -8.54
C ALA A 18 -6.97 13.21 -9.25
N ALA A 19 -7.05 13.55 -10.54
CA ALA A 19 -8.26 13.40 -11.34
C ALA A 19 -8.63 11.92 -11.52
N ALA A 20 -7.65 11.06 -11.82
CA ALA A 20 -7.84 9.61 -11.92
C ALA A 20 -8.37 9.01 -10.61
N GLY A 21 -7.76 9.34 -9.48
CA GLY A 21 -8.21 8.86 -8.17
C GLY A 21 -9.63 9.31 -7.82
N ARG A 22 -9.98 10.57 -8.10
CA ARG A 22 -11.34 11.07 -7.93
C ARG A 22 -12.34 10.33 -8.83
N HIS A 23 -11.98 10.11 -10.11
CA HIS A 23 -12.84 9.38 -11.03
C HIS A 23 -13.14 7.97 -10.51
N LEU A 24 -12.11 7.21 -10.13
CA LEU A 24 -12.27 5.86 -9.57
C LEU A 24 -13.16 5.87 -8.32
N SER A 25 -12.98 6.84 -7.43
CA SER A 25 -13.80 6.96 -6.21
C SER A 25 -15.29 7.20 -6.51
N MET A 26 -15.61 7.86 -7.62
CA MET A 26 -17.00 8.15 -8.02
C MET A 26 -17.69 6.96 -8.70
N GLN A 27 -16.94 5.94 -9.19
CA GLN A 27 -17.53 4.78 -9.86
C GLN A 27 -18.25 3.83 -8.91
N VAL A 28 -18.00 3.92 -7.62
CA VAL A 28 -18.57 3.01 -6.61
C VAL A 28 -19.81 3.63 -6.01
N GLN A 29 -20.97 3.40 -6.62
CA GLN A 29 -22.27 3.78 -6.06
C GLN A 29 -22.65 2.82 -4.92
N GLY A 30 -22.56 3.29 -3.67
CA GLY A 30 -23.04 2.55 -2.49
C GLY A 30 -22.20 1.37 -2.03
N GLY A 31 -21.09 1.07 -2.71
CA GLY A 31 -20.10 0.09 -2.28
C GLY A 31 -18.79 0.78 -1.84
N SER A 32 -18.02 0.17 -0.98
CA SER A 32 -16.75 0.75 -0.55
C SER A 32 -15.61 0.30 -1.45
N LEU A 33 -15.08 1.22 -2.25
CA LEU A 33 -13.75 1.08 -2.82
C LEU A 33 -12.77 1.15 -1.64
N SER A 34 -12.11 0.04 -1.36
CA SER A 34 -11.12 0.00 -0.29
C SER A 34 -9.75 0.32 -0.90
N TRP A 35 -9.31 1.56 -0.72
CA TRP A 35 -7.96 1.95 -1.10
C TRP A 35 -6.92 1.18 -0.28
N LEU A 36 -5.94 0.57 -0.97
CA LEU A 36 -4.82 -0.11 -0.34
C LEU A 36 -3.61 0.83 -0.27
N LYS A 37 -3.18 1.33 -1.42
CA LYS A 37 -2.07 2.26 -1.53
C LYS A 37 -2.51 3.39 -2.46
N ALA A 38 -3.03 4.43 -1.87
CA ALA A 38 -3.44 5.61 -2.62
C ALA A 38 -3.12 6.85 -1.81
N SER A 39 -2.09 7.56 -2.23
CA SER A 39 -1.95 8.96 -1.87
C SER A 39 -2.40 9.77 -3.06
N LEU A 40 -3.48 10.54 -2.90
CA LEU A 40 -3.92 11.51 -3.93
C LEU A 40 -3.12 12.81 -3.84
N THR A 41 -2.25 12.91 -2.84
CA THR A 41 -1.31 14.02 -2.62
C THR A 41 0.12 13.51 -2.78
N PRO A 42 1.06 14.38 -3.18
CA PRO A 42 2.47 14.00 -3.32
C PRO A 42 3.08 13.39 -2.04
N PRO A 43 4.05 12.49 -2.19
CA PRO A 43 4.57 11.98 -3.46
C PRO A 43 3.57 11.06 -4.16
N CYS A 44 3.44 11.20 -5.50
CA CYS A 44 2.65 10.28 -6.30
C CYS A 44 3.35 8.92 -6.31
N LEU A 45 2.55 7.86 -6.25
CA LEU A 45 3.04 6.50 -6.26
C LEU A 45 3.14 6.00 -7.71
N GLU A 46 3.83 4.88 -7.91
CA GLU A 46 3.95 4.24 -9.22
C GLU A 46 2.60 3.75 -9.75
N HIS A 47 1.67 3.44 -8.86
CA HIS A 47 0.32 2.99 -9.17
C HIS A 47 -0.66 3.35 -8.06
N LEU A 48 -1.94 3.51 -8.41
CA LEU A 48 -3.04 3.45 -7.47
C LEU A 48 -3.39 1.98 -7.24
N SER A 49 -3.72 1.61 -6.01
CA SER A 49 -4.21 0.27 -5.73
C SER A 49 -5.43 0.29 -4.82
N PHE A 50 -6.40 -0.54 -5.19
CA PHE A 50 -7.65 -0.66 -4.46
C PHE A 50 -8.19 -2.09 -4.49
N ARG A 51 -9.12 -2.37 -3.60
CA ARG A 51 -9.84 -3.63 -3.54
C ARG A 51 -11.33 -3.41 -3.74
N ILE A 52 -11.94 -4.32 -4.49
CA ILE A 52 -13.40 -4.48 -4.57
C ILE A 52 -13.71 -5.95 -4.30
N GLY A 53 -14.51 -6.23 -3.28
CA GLY A 53 -14.79 -7.61 -2.86
C GLY A 53 -13.50 -8.36 -2.54
N ASN A 54 -13.29 -9.48 -3.22
CA ASN A 54 -12.11 -10.34 -3.10
C ASN A 54 -11.01 -10.06 -4.15
N GLN A 55 -11.16 -9.01 -4.98
CA GLN A 55 -10.23 -8.70 -6.07
C GLN A 55 -9.39 -7.46 -5.77
N LEU A 56 -8.10 -7.51 -6.18
CA LEU A 56 -7.14 -6.42 -6.07
C LEU A 56 -6.87 -5.82 -7.46
N PHE A 57 -6.75 -4.51 -7.50
CA PHE A 57 -6.51 -3.75 -8.72
C PHE A 57 -5.33 -2.81 -8.52
N TYR A 58 -4.36 -2.90 -9.43
CA TYR A 58 -3.18 -2.05 -9.50
C TYR A 58 -3.29 -1.23 -10.79
N VAL A 59 -3.37 0.10 -10.66
CA VAL A 59 -3.71 0.98 -11.77
C VAL A 59 -2.59 1.97 -12.00
N ARG A 60 -1.92 1.87 -13.14
CA ARG A 60 -0.97 2.88 -13.58
C ARG A 60 -1.71 3.96 -14.37
N ILE A 61 -1.49 5.21 -13.98
CA ILE A 61 -2.05 6.37 -14.68
C ILE A 61 -1.10 6.75 -15.81
N VAL A 62 -1.63 6.88 -17.01
CA VAL A 62 -0.85 7.23 -18.21
C VAL A 62 -1.52 8.38 -18.98
N ASP A 63 -0.71 9.33 -19.43
CA ASP A 63 -1.21 10.34 -20.37
C ASP A 63 -1.31 9.71 -21.76
N ALA A 64 -2.51 9.68 -22.32
CA ALA A 64 -2.78 9.12 -23.64
C ALA A 64 -2.01 9.84 -24.77
N ASN A 65 -1.62 11.09 -24.55
CA ASN A 65 -0.85 11.90 -25.51
C ASN A 65 0.65 11.90 -25.22
N GLY A 66 1.11 11.25 -24.13
CA GLY A 66 2.52 11.12 -23.78
C GLY A 66 3.23 12.42 -23.42
N ARG A 67 2.49 13.47 -23.01
CA ARG A 67 3.07 14.78 -22.64
C ARG A 67 3.61 14.79 -21.22
N VAL A 68 3.02 13.99 -20.33
CA VAL A 68 3.45 13.86 -18.95
C VAL A 68 3.72 12.41 -18.62
N ASN A 69 4.78 12.18 -17.86
CA ASN A 69 5.16 10.87 -17.38
C ASN A 69 5.00 10.80 -15.85
N GLY A 70 4.52 9.67 -15.38
CA GLY A 70 4.47 9.33 -13.97
C GLY A 70 5.56 8.33 -13.59
N PRO A 71 5.79 8.13 -12.29
CA PRO A 71 6.75 7.16 -11.78
C PRO A 71 6.36 5.73 -12.15
N GLY A 72 7.34 4.82 -12.09
CA GLY A 72 7.16 3.42 -12.37
C GLY A 72 7.00 3.09 -13.86
N ASN A 73 6.85 1.80 -14.14
CA ASN A 73 6.67 1.28 -15.48
C ASN A 73 5.68 0.10 -15.51
N GLN A 74 5.35 -0.38 -16.70
CA GLN A 74 4.38 -1.47 -16.88
C GLN A 74 4.90 -2.82 -16.35
N ILE A 75 6.21 -3.05 -16.43
CA ILE A 75 6.82 -4.30 -15.92
C ILE A 75 6.64 -4.39 -14.41
N GLY A 76 6.96 -3.32 -13.68
CA GLY A 76 6.76 -3.27 -12.21
C GLY A 76 5.29 -3.40 -11.83
N LEU A 77 4.38 -2.80 -12.62
CA LEU A 77 2.93 -2.96 -12.42
C LEU A 77 2.49 -4.43 -12.55
N SER A 78 2.94 -5.12 -13.60
CA SER A 78 2.58 -6.53 -13.84
C SER A 78 3.17 -7.43 -12.75
N GLN A 79 4.42 -7.18 -12.34
CA GLN A 79 5.06 -7.95 -11.26
C GLN A 79 4.30 -7.85 -9.93
N ILE A 80 3.96 -6.64 -9.47
CA ILE A 80 3.23 -6.47 -8.22
C ILE A 80 1.83 -7.07 -8.30
N ALA A 81 1.16 -6.96 -9.44
CA ALA A 81 -0.15 -7.56 -9.64
C ALA A 81 -0.08 -9.09 -9.59
N GLU A 82 0.93 -9.72 -10.21
CA GLU A 82 1.14 -11.16 -10.18
C GLU A 82 1.46 -11.64 -8.76
N GLU A 83 2.42 -11.02 -8.08
CA GLU A 83 2.82 -11.38 -6.71
C GLU A 83 1.66 -11.27 -5.71
N CYS A 84 0.79 -10.29 -5.90
CA CYS A 84 -0.39 -10.10 -5.07
C CYS A 84 -1.65 -10.81 -5.60
N GLN A 85 -1.57 -11.59 -6.67
CA GLN A 85 -2.75 -12.22 -7.30
C GLN A 85 -3.86 -11.18 -7.55
N GLY A 86 -3.50 -10.09 -8.19
CA GLY A 86 -4.37 -8.98 -8.54
C GLY A 86 -4.37 -8.71 -10.04
N HIS A 87 -5.00 -7.61 -10.43
CA HIS A 87 -5.15 -7.20 -11.83
C HIS A 87 -4.29 -5.98 -12.12
N ALA A 88 -3.43 -6.08 -13.15
CA ALA A 88 -2.64 -4.97 -13.67
C ALA A 88 -3.44 -4.18 -14.70
N LEU A 89 -3.76 -2.93 -14.40
CA LEU A 89 -4.59 -2.08 -15.24
C LEU A 89 -3.88 -0.78 -15.60
N LEU A 90 -4.21 -0.23 -16.76
CA LEU A 90 -3.86 1.14 -17.14
C LEU A 90 -5.11 2.01 -17.09
N MET A 91 -4.91 3.28 -16.77
CA MET A 91 -5.93 4.31 -16.90
C MET A 91 -5.42 5.42 -17.80
N PRO A 92 -5.71 5.33 -19.12
CA PRO A 92 -5.37 6.39 -20.04
C PRO A 92 -6.18 7.64 -19.74
N MET A 93 -5.48 8.76 -19.54
CA MET A 93 -6.04 10.06 -19.25
C MET A 93 -5.72 11.04 -20.35
N GLU A 94 -6.60 11.99 -20.61
CA GLU A 94 -6.37 13.10 -21.52
C GLU A 94 -6.64 14.45 -20.84
N ALA A 95 -5.86 15.46 -21.18
CA ALA A 95 -6.10 16.82 -20.73
C ALA A 95 -7.15 17.47 -21.63
N THR A 96 -8.18 18.04 -21.02
CA THR A 96 -9.25 18.79 -21.67
C THR A 96 -9.30 20.22 -21.12
N GLU A 97 -10.15 21.09 -21.67
CA GLU A 97 -10.37 22.45 -21.14
C GLU A 97 -10.85 22.43 -19.68
N ASP A 98 -11.58 21.40 -19.26
CA ASP A 98 -12.10 21.23 -17.90
C ASP A 98 -11.13 20.47 -16.95
N GLY A 99 -9.93 20.13 -17.42
CA GLY A 99 -8.93 19.34 -16.68
C GLY A 99 -8.77 17.91 -17.23
N TRP A 100 -8.14 17.04 -16.45
CA TRP A 100 -7.85 15.67 -16.85
C TRP A 100 -9.08 14.76 -16.74
N LYS A 101 -9.34 13.97 -17.80
CA LYS A 101 -10.45 13.00 -17.86
C LYS A 101 -9.95 11.65 -18.38
N PRO A 102 -10.56 10.52 -17.98
CA PRO A 102 -10.28 9.23 -18.62
C PRO A 102 -10.69 9.24 -20.10
N VAL A 103 -9.85 8.63 -20.93
CA VAL A 103 -10.16 8.45 -22.37
C VAL A 103 -11.31 7.46 -22.56
N ASN A 104 -11.31 6.39 -21.78
CA ASN A 104 -12.33 5.36 -21.86
C ASN A 104 -13.52 5.69 -20.94
N SER A 105 -14.73 5.35 -21.40
CA SER A 105 -15.96 5.49 -20.63
C SER A 105 -16.03 4.54 -19.42
N GLY A 106 -16.96 4.79 -18.52
CA GLY A 106 -17.16 3.96 -17.32
C GLY A 106 -16.02 4.11 -16.33
N TRP A 107 -15.36 3.02 -15.97
CA TRP A 107 -14.23 3.01 -15.06
C TRP A 107 -12.97 3.69 -15.61
N GLY A 108 -12.89 3.89 -16.92
CA GLY A 108 -11.70 4.44 -17.57
C GLY A 108 -10.53 3.46 -17.64
N LEU A 109 -10.71 2.23 -17.22
CA LEU A 109 -9.69 1.22 -17.05
C LEU A 109 -9.58 0.30 -18.26
N ILE A 110 -8.35 -0.05 -18.60
CA ILE A 110 -8.02 -1.10 -19.57
C ILE A 110 -7.06 -2.10 -18.92
N ASP A 111 -7.16 -3.34 -19.33
CA ASP A 111 -6.20 -4.37 -18.98
C ASP A 111 -4.83 -4.07 -19.59
N SER A 112 -3.76 -4.21 -18.83
CA SER A 112 -2.42 -3.77 -19.23
C SER A 112 -1.79 -4.59 -20.35
N GLU A 113 -2.29 -5.80 -20.62
CA GLU A 113 -1.77 -6.70 -21.66
C GLU A 113 -2.67 -6.68 -22.90
N SER A 114 -3.98 -6.93 -22.70
CA SER A 114 -4.95 -7.03 -23.80
C SER A 114 -5.46 -5.69 -24.31
N ASN A 115 -5.27 -4.61 -23.55
CA ASN A 115 -5.84 -3.28 -23.79
C ASN A 115 -7.38 -3.25 -23.88
N LEU A 116 -8.06 -4.28 -23.40
CA LEU A 116 -9.52 -4.31 -23.34
C LEU A 116 -10.05 -3.54 -22.14
N SER A 117 -11.18 -2.86 -22.32
CA SER A 117 -11.86 -2.14 -21.23
C SER A 117 -12.25 -3.08 -20.11
N VAL A 118 -11.99 -2.67 -18.85
CA VAL A 118 -12.26 -3.45 -17.65
C VAL A 118 -13.28 -2.74 -16.77
N ASN A 119 -14.32 -3.48 -16.39
CA ASN A 119 -15.18 -3.12 -15.27
C ASN A 119 -14.80 -3.99 -14.06
N PRO A 120 -14.15 -3.44 -13.02
CA PRO A 120 -13.70 -4.19 -11.86
C PRO A 120 -14.81 -4.97 -11.14
N LEU A 121 -16.05 -4.50 -11.17
CA LEU A 121 -17.18 -5.18 -10.55
C LEU A 121 -17.47 -6.55 -11.19
N ASN A 122 -17.18 -6.70 -12.47
CA ASN A 122 -17.40 -7.96 -13.19
C ASN A 122 -16.36 -9.04 -12.85
N LEU A 123 -15.25 -8.66 -12.21
CA LEU A 123 -14.18 -9.56 -11.81
C LEU A 123 -14.35 -10.07 -10.37
N VAL A 124 -15.25 -9.48 -9.60
CA VAL A 124 -15.56 -9.95 -8.24
C VAL A 124 -16.21 -11.32 -8.31
N THR A 125 -15.67 -12.27 -7.56
CA THR A 125 -16.15 -13.65 -7.49
C THR A 125 -16.64 -14.00 -6.09
N GLY A 126 -17.26 -15.17 -5.93
CA GLY A 126 -17.60 -15.75 -4.63
C GLY A 126 -16.47 -16.60 -4.04
N GLU A 127 -15.29 -16.65 -4.67
CA GLU A 127 -14.18 -17.49 -4.22
C GLU A 127 -13.49 -16.89 -2.99
N LEU A 128 -13.03 -17.78 -2.10
CA LEU A 128 -12.23 -17.39 -0.96
C LEU A 128 -10.77 -17.26 -1.40
N ILE A 129 -10.31 -16.05 -1.56
CA ILE A 129 -8.91 -15.74 -1.91
C ILE A 129 -8.17 -15.38 -0.62
N GLU A 130 -7.10 -16.10 -0.34
CA GLU A 130 -6.28 -15.85 0.84
C GLU A 130 -5.49 -14.54 0.71
N VAL A 131 -5.44 -13.75 1.78
CA VAL A 131 -4.64 -12.54 1.86
C VAL A 131 -3.16 -12.91 1.74
N THR A 132 -2.43 -12.26 0.84
CA THR A 132 -0.99 -12.50 0.64
C THR A 132 -0.14 -11.84 1.74
N GLU A 133 1.14 -12.24 1.85
CA GLU A 133 2.08 -11.61 2.79
C GLU A 133 2.32 -10.13 2.46
N TRP A 134 2.31 -9.77 1.18
CA TRP A 134 2.37 -8.37 0.74
C TRP A 134 1.20 -7.54 1.24
N GLU A 135 -0.02 -8.07 1.11
CA GLU A 135 -1.21 -7.40 1.62
C GLU A 135 -1.14 -7.24 3.14
N LEU A 136 -0.72 -8.27 3.86
CA LEU A 136 -0.56 -8.20 5.32
C LEU A 136 0.46 -7.15 5.72
N LEU A 137 1.62 -7.11 5.07
CA LEU A 137 2.63 -6.08 5.35
C LEU A 137 2.07 -4.68 5.06
N ASN A 138 1.35 -4.50 3.95
CA ASN A 138 0.72 -3.23 3.62
C ASN A 138 -0.29 -2.81 4.70
N PHE A 139 -1.13 -3.72 5.16
CA PHE A 139 -2.06 -3.45 6.28
C PHE A 139 -1.32 -3.14 7.58
N GLY A 140 -0.26 -3.88 7.89
CA GLY A 140 0.59 -3.63 9.05
C GLY A 140 1.21 -2.24 9.03
N VAL A 141 1.78 -1.83 7.90
CA VAL A 141 2.34 -0.48 7.70
C VAL A 141 1.26 0.59 7.85
N GLN A 142 0.05 0.37 7.33
CA GLN A 142 -1.06 1.31 7.52
C GLN A 142 -1.48 1.43 9.00
N VAL A 143 -1.55 0.32 9.74
CA VAL A 143 -1.85 0.32 11.19
C VAL A 143 -0.84 1.15 11.95
N VAL A 144 0.46 0.93 11.69
CA VAL A 144 1.56 1.64 12.35
C VAL A 144 1.57 3.12 11.95
N ARG A 145 1.39 3.43 10.67
CA ARG A 145 1.26 4.82 10.17
C ARG A 145 0.11 5.55 10.88
N ASP A 146 -1.05 4.93 10.96
CA ASP A 146 -2.22 5.52 11.61
C ASP A 146 -2.00 5.72 13.12
N HIS A 147 -1.27 4.84 13.78
CA HIS A 147 -0.84 5.01 15.16
C HIS A 147 0.06 6.25 15.32
N ILE A 148 1.09 6.39 14.47
CA ILE A 148 2.00 7.54 14.50
C ILE A 148 1.24 8.85 14.27
N LEU A 149 0.37 8.88 13.25
CA LEU A 149 -0.40 10.08 12.89
C LEU A 149 -1.47 10.43 13.93
N LYS A 150 -2.28 9.44 14.36
CA LYS A 150 -3.50 9.70 15.12
C LYS A 150 -3.33 9.56 16.64
N LYS A 151 -2.40 8.70 17.10
CA LYS A 151 -2.16 8.46 18.53
C LYS A 151 -0.97 9.24 19.06
N LEU A 152 0.14 9.26 18.30
CA LEU A 152 1.34 10.01 18.68
C LEU A 152 1.29 11.46 18.17
N ASN A 153 0.42 11.77 17.21
CA ASN A 153 0.29 13.08 16.57
C ASN A 153 1.62 13.57 15.95
N LEU A 154 2.36 12.64 15.33
CA LEU A 154 3.64 12.90 14.68
C LEU A 154 3.49 12.90 13.16
N LYS A 155 4.37 13.64 12.48
CA LYS A 155 4.34 13.80 11.03
C LYS A 155 5.10 12.66 10.33
N ILE A 156 4.44 11.97 9.40
CA ILE A 156 5.09 10.99 8.52
C ILE A 156 5.93 11.70 7.46
N MET A 157 7.12 11.19 7.22
CA MET A 157 8.02 11.60 6.14
C MET A 157 7.86 10.70 4.92
N SER A 158 7.91 9.37 5.13
CA SER A 158 7.67 8.39 4.07
C SER A 158 7.12 7.09 4.61
N THR A 159 6.45 6.33 3.75
CA THR A 159 5.98 4.96 4.03
C THR A 159 6.22 4.07 2.83
N LEU A 160 6.74 2.88 3.07
CA LEU A 160 6.93 1.87 2.05
C LEU A 160 6.58 0.50 2.63
N ALA A 161 5.67 -0.21 1.97
CA ALA A 161 5.25 -1.55 2.37
C ALA A 161 5.81 -2.58 1.38
N ASP A 162 7.14 -2.66 1.31
CA ASP A 162 7.88 -3.61 0.48
C ASP A 162 8.66 -4.56 1.40
N PRO A 163 8.46 -5.89 1.29
CA PRO A 163 9.17 -6.86 2.13
C PRO A 163 10.69 -6.82 2.00
N GLY A 164 11.20 -6.35 0.85
CA GLY A 164 12.63 -6.22 0.56
C GLY A 164 13.25 -4.91 1.02
N VAL A 165 12.45 -3.95 1.51
CA VAL A 165 12.92 -2.59 1.81
C VAL A 165 12.66 -2.20 3.26
N ASP A 166 13.72 -1.84 3.98
CA ASP A 166 13.69 -1.31 5.34
C ASP A 166 14.40 0.05 5.42
N PRO A 167 13.91 0.95 6.29
CA PRO A 167 12.75 0.82 7.16
C PRO A 167 11.42 1.05 6.42
N SER A 168 10.33 0.54 6.97
CA SER A 168 8.98 0.67 6.38
C SER A 168 8.39 2.09 6.52
N ILE A 169 8.77 2.82 7.57
CA ILE A 169 8.24 4.17 7.85
C ILE A 169 9.35 5.07 8.34
N TRP A 170 9.37 6.32 7.84
CA TRP A 170 10.09 7.44 8.41
C TRP A 170 9.10 8.48 8.93
N PHE A 171 9.36 9.04 10.10
CA PHE A 171 8.53 10.07 10.71
C PHE A 171 9.37 11.09 11.47
N VAL A 172 8.79 12.25 11.80
CA VAL A 172 9.46 13.30 12.57
C VAL A 172 9.16 13.07 14.04
N GLY A 173 10.16 12.59 14.77
CA GLY A 173 10.11 12.44 16.22
C GLY A 173 10.49 13.74 16.95
N PRO A 174 10.55 13.70 18.30
CA PRO A 174 10.85 14.87 19.13
C PRO A 174 12.21 15.49 18.83
N ASP A 175 13.21 14.68 18.57
CA ASP A 175 14.61 15.10 18.41
C ASP A 175 15.10 15.05 16.95
N GLY A 176 14.22 14.71 16.01
CA GLY A 176 14.52 14.63 14.58
C GLY A 176 13.89 13.44 13.88
N PRO A 177 14.41 13.04 12.70
CA PRO A 177 13.89 11.88 11.98
C PRO A 177 14.08 10.58 12.75
N GLU A 178 13.01 9.80 12.83
CA GLU A 178 12.97 8.46 13.42
C GLU A 178 12.42 7.46 12.41
N TRP A 179 12.78 6.20 12.57
CA TRP A 179 12.39 5.15 11.64
C TRP A 179 11.74 3.94 12.33
N VAL A 180 10.92 3.22 11.57
CA VAL A 180 10.24 2.01 12.04
C VAL A 180 10.42 0.87 11.05
N VAL A 181 10.87 -0.27 11.55
CA VAL A 181 10.74 -1.56 10.84
C VAL A 181 9.43 -2.20 11.24
N VAL A 182 8.54 -2.39 10.29
CA VAL A 182 7.26 -3.08 10.50
C VAL A 182 7.40 -4.54 10.07
N ARG A 183 6.95 -5.44 10.93
CA ARG A 183 6.80 -6.86 10.59
C ARG A 183 5.40 -7.33 10.97
N VAL A 184 4.90 -8.26 10.18
CA VAL A 184 3.58 -8.83 10.36
C VAL A 184 3.66 -10.31 10.67
N ALA A 185 2.68 -10.81 11.40
CA ALA A 185 2.51 -12.24 11.63
C ALA A 185 1.03 -12.60 11.57
N ARG A 186 0.78 -13.87 11.32
CA ARG A 186 -0.56 -14.47 11.43
C ARG A 186 -0.67 -15.15 12.79
N TYR A 187 -1.83 -15.01 13.41
CA TYR A 187 -2.19 -15.84 14.56
C TYR A 187 -2.07 -17.35 14.19
N PRO A 188 -1.56 -18.25 15.05
CA PRO A 188 -1.35 -18.08 16.47
C PRO A 188 0.01 -17.49 16.89
N SER A 189 0.86 -17.05 15.97
CA SER A 189 2.09 -16.38 16.38
C SER A 189 1.75 -15.18 17.28
N PRO A 190 2.33 -15.09 18.49
CA PRO A 190 1.98 -14.04 19.45
C PRO A 190 2.51 -12.66 19.03
N GLN A 191 3.56 -12.66 18.18
CA GLN A 191 4.21 -11.48 17.63
C GLN A 191 4.97 -11.80 16.35
N ALA A 192 5.24 -10.80 15.54
CA ALA A 192 6.13 -10.91 14.40
C ALA A 192 7.60 -10.96 14.86
N ALA A 193 8.42 -11.71 14.12
CA ALA A 193 9.84 -11.79 14.42
C ALA A 193 10.58 -10.52 13.99
N MET A 194 11.46 -10.03 14.85
CA MET A 194 12.41 -8.96 14.50
C MET A 194 13.40 -9.50 13.45
N PRO A 195 13.72 -8.72 12.40
CA PRO A 195 14.65 -9.17 11.37
C PRO A 195 16.07 -9.36 11.93
N ASN A 196 16.75 -10.43 11.52
CA ASN A 196 18.08 -10.75 12.00
C ASN A 196 19.13 -9.67 11.63
N ASN A 197 18.90 -8.92 10.54
CA ASN A 197 19.76 -7.86 10.04
C ASN A 197 19.41 -6.46 10.61
N ILE A 198 18.66 -6.37 11.70
CA ILE A 198 18.19 -5.11 12.28
C ILE A 198 19.35 -4.13 12.58
N GLY A 199 20.52 -4.66 12.97
CA GLY A 199 21.73 -3.85 13.19
C GLY A 199 22.29 -3.21 11.91
N ASP A 200 22.15 -3.86 10.76
CA ASP A 200 22.58 -3.31 9.48
C ASP A 200 21.58 -2.28 8.95
N ILE A 201 20.30 -2.50 9.18
CA ILE A 201 19.25 -1.49 8.93
C ILE A 201 19.55 -0.23 9.73
N ALA A 202 19.84 -0.36 11.02
CA ALA A 202 20.19 0.78 11.88
C ALA A 202 21.41 1.55 11.38
N LYS A 203 22.47 0.85 10.93
CA LYS A 203 23.66 1.50 10.34
C LYS A 203 23.31 2.28 9.07
N SER A 204 22.45 1.72 8.22
CA SER A 204 22.03 2.38 6.99
C SER A 204 21.16 3.62 7.28
N CYS A 205 20.35 3.59 8.32
CA CYS A 205 19.50 4.70 8.74
C CYS A 205 20.26 5.82 9.47
N ALA A 206 21.41 5.54 10.06
CA ALA A 206 22.11 6.43 11.00
C ALA A 206 22.46 7.82 10.44
N GLN A 207 22.61 7.97 9.12
CA GLN A 207 22.87 9.28 8.48
C GLN A 207 21.64 10.20 8.50
N THR A 208 20.43 9.62 8.53
CA THR A 208 19.16 10.37 8.50
C THR A 208 18.54 10.47 9.89
N GLY A 209 18.59 9.38 10.67
CA GLY A 209 18.06 9.33 12.01
C GLY A 209 18.60 8.13 12.78
N VAL A 210 19.02 8.37 14.03
CA VAL A 210 19.63 7.33 14.89
C VAL A 210 18.58 6.58 15.72
N VAL A 211 17.41 7.17 15.92
CA VAL A 211 16.34 6.57 16.73
C VAL A 211 15.51 5.62 15.87
N GLY A 212 15.52 4.36 16.26
CA GLY A 212 14.85 3.29 15.53
C GLY A 212 13.85 2.53 16.38
N HIS A 213 12.77 2.12 15.74
CA HIS A 213 11.68 1.38 16.36
C HIS A 213 11.38 0.08 15.60
N PHE A 214 10.85 -0.88 16.34
CA PHE A 214 10.24 -2.08 15.80
C PHE A 214 8.74 -2.06 16.05
N ALA A 215 7.96 -2.51 15.08
CA ALA A 215 6.52 -2.64 15.17
C ALA A 215 6.08 -4.03 14.74
N SER A 216 5.54 -4.79 15.71
CA SER A 216 4.94 -6.10 15.46
C SER A 216 3.44 -5.97 15.31
N VAL A 217 2.89 -6.37 14.17
CA VAL A 217 1.44 -6.38 13.91
C VAL A 217 0.99 -7.79 13.63
N VAL A 218 0.07 -8.31 14.45
CA VAL A 218 -0.46 -9.67 14.29
C VAL A 218 -1.90 -9.61 13.83
N PHE A 219 -2.22 -10.44 12.83
CA PHE A 219 -3.55 -10.56 12.25
C PHE A 219 -4.15 -11.92 12.58
N ALA A 220 -5.42 -11.93 12.95
CA ALA A 220 -6.22 -13.14 13.13
C ALA A 220 -7.54 -13.02 12.36
N ASN A 221 -8.11 -14.14 11.95
CA ASN A 221 -9.47 -14.19 11.45
C ASN A 221 -10.43 -13.65 12.54
N ASP A 222 -11.47 -12.94 12.15
CA ASP A 222 -12.43 -12.34 13.09
C ASP A 222 -13.20 -13.39 13.92
N GLN A 223 -13.21 -14.64 13.48
CA GLN A 223 -13.80 -15.77 14.21
C GLN A 223 -12.82 -16.39 15.23
N GLU A 224 -11.57 -15.96 15.24
CA GLU A 224 -10.55 -16.40 16.19
C GLU A 224 -10.28 -15.33 17.23
N PRO A 225 -10.59 -15.59 18.53
CA PRO A 225 -10.08 -14.75 19.60
C PRO A 225 -8.56 -14.87 19.67
N PHE A 226 -7.86 -13.76 19.98
CA PHE A 226 -6.44 -13.82 20.33
C PHE A 226 -6.29 -14.51 21.69
N ASP A 227 -6.30 -15.82 21.69
CA ASP A 227 -6.07 -16.64 22.87
C ASP A 227 -4.60 -17.08 22.90
N PRO A 228 -3.79 -16.61 23.87
CA PRO A 228 -2.38 -16.99 23.97
C PRO A 228 -2.18 -18.50 24.26
N ASP A 229 -3.19 -19.16 24.79
CA ASP A 229 -3.15 -20.59 25.14
C ASP A 229 -3.61 -21.48 23.99
N HIS A 230 -4.04 -20.88 22.85
CA HIS A 230 -4.48 -21.63 21.68
C HIS A 230 -3.27 -22.22 20.93
N GLY A 231 -3.04 -23.52 21.10
CA GLY A 231 -1.94 -24.25 20.46
C GLY A 231 -2.24 -24.78 19.06
N GLY A 232 -3.26 -24.25 18.37
CA GLY A 232 -3.72 -24.72 17.06
C GLY A 232 -3.09 -24.03 15.87
N VAL A 233 -3.49 -24.47 14.68
CA VAL A 233 -3.22 -23.77 13.42
C VAL A 233 -4.25 -22.67 13.28
N GLY A 234 -3.79 -21.43 13.08
CA GLY A 234 -4.68 -20.29 12.88
C GLY A 234 -5.55 -20.42 11.63
N MET A 235 -6.73 -19.85 11.68
CA MET A 235 -7.62 -19.78 10.50
C MET A 235 -7.02 -18.87 9.42
N LYS A 236 -7.32 -19.18 8.17
CA LYS A 236 -6.89 -18.37 7.03
C LYS A 236 -7.55 -16.99 7.05
N LEU A 237 -6.83 -16.00 6.57
CA LEU A 237 -7.32 -14.65 6.34
C LEU A 237 -7.78 -14.53 4.89
N TRP A 238 -9.03 -14.13 4.70
CA TRP A 238 -9.65 -14.05 3.39
C TRP A 238 -9.85 -12.59 2.96
N ARG A 239 -9.60 -12.30 1.69
CA ARG A 239 -9.88 -10.98 1.11
C ARG A 239 -11.36 -10.64 1.25
N GLY A 240 -11.65 -9.41 1.62
CA GLY A 240 -13.04 -8.94 1.82
C GLY A 240 -13.65 -9.31 3.18
N HIS A 241 -13.03 -10.21 3.94
CA HIS A 241 -13.46 -10.55 5.29
C HIS A 241 -12.82 -9.65 6.35
N ARG A 242 -13.40 -9.65 7.53
CA ARG A 242 -12.86 -8.94 8.68
C ARG A 242 -11.67 -9.70 9.25
N ALA A 243 -10.72 -8.94 9.79
CA ALA A 243 -9.62 -9.47 10.56
C ALA A 243 -9.52 -8.72 11.89
N THR A 244 -9.11 -9.42 12.93
CA THR A 244 -8.74 -8.82 14.22
C THR A 244 -7.25 -8.51 14.19
N ILE A 245 -6.88 -7.36 14.77
CA ILE A 245 -5.50 -6.87 14.74
C ILE A 245 -4.99 -6.71 16.16
N LYS A 246 -3.82 -7.26 16.46
CA LYS A 246 -3.07 -7.03 17.69
C LYS A 246 -1.84 -6.19 17.39
N PHE A 247 -1.79 -4.98 17.95
CA PHE A 247 -0.67 -4.06 17.84
C PHE A 247 -0.50 -3.32 19.19
N GLN A 248 0.68 -3.36 19.76
CA GLN A 248 0.95 -2.85 21.12
C GLN A 248 1.68 -1.50 21.13
N GLY A 249 2.03 -0.97 19.97
CA GLY A 249 2.79 0.27 19.84
C GLY A 249 4.17 0.06 19.24
N LEU A 250 5.02 1.08 19.36
CA LEU A 250 6.38 1.08 18.85
C LEU A 250 7.34 0.66 19.97
N ASP A 251 8.14 -0.36 19.73
CA ASP A 251 9.23 -0.76 20.61
C ASP A 251 10.49 -0.02 20.17
N LYS A 252 11.01 0.90 21.00
CA LYS A 252 12.28 1.58 20.72
C LYS A 252 13.43 0.57 20.82
N ILE A 253 14.22 0.44 19.75
CA ILE A 253 15.30 -0.53 19.63
C ILE A 253 16.69 0.11 19.48
N PHE A 254 16.75 1.37 19.05
CA PHE A 254 17.98 2.17 18.91
C PHE A 254 17.73 3.63 19.31
N GLY A 255 18.77 4.30 19.82
CA GLY A 255 18.77 5.71 20.20
C GLY A 255 18.81 5.98 21.69
#